data_642314df1ea5f1b486018911d677490b
#
_entry.id   642314df1ea5f1b486018911d677490b
#
_cell.length_a   1.000
_cell.length_b   1.000
_cell.length_c   1.000
_cell.angle_alpha   90.00
_cell.angle_beta   90.00
_cell.angle_gamma   90.00
#
_symmetry.space_group_name_H-M   'P 1'
#
loop_
_entity.id
_entity.type
_entity.pdbx_description
1 polymer ?
#
loop_
_entity_poly.entity_id
_entity_poly.type
_entity_poly.pdbx_seq_one_letter_code
_entity_poly.pdbx_strand_id
1 'polypeptide(L)'
;MKITRQYLAAHPYFRALSPVELAKIAQLASSRTLARGEMLALEGEACTSVYFVVQGRIRAFKISMQGREQVVSELGAGQAFYIPPALDGGPLPVTTQAATKATLISFSRQDFLVLLQRHPSIAMQVLVDLARRLRQLSSLVEDLSLRSVQERLARVLLERAGTSEGHHLTQREMAAQLGTVREVLARALSQFEHQGWIRVRRGLIEIIDPQALRRIVSEEDV
;
A
#
# COMPACT_ATOMS: atom_id res chain seq x y z
N MET A 1 13.21 12.71 19.37
CA MET A 1 12.17 12.55 20.41
C MET A 1 10.91 13.41 20.18
N LYS A 2 10.97 14.73 19.91
CA LYS A 2 9.76 15.57 19.71
C LYS A 2 8.92 15.14 18.50
N ILE A 3 9.55 14.90 17.36
CA ILE A 3 8.89 14.43 16.11
C ILE A 3 8.21 13.07 16.32
N THR A 4 8.88 12.11 16.99
CA THR A 4 8.35 10.79 17.27
C THR A 4 7.06 10.86 18.09
N ARG A 5 7.04 11.62 19.17
CA ARG A 5 5.85 11.76 20.03
C ARG A 5 4.69 12.42 19.30
N GLN A 6 4.96 13.45 18.52
CA GLN A 6 3.93 14.16 17.74
C GLN A 6 3.33 13.25 16.68
N TYR A 7 4.17 12.47 15.99
CA TYR A 7 3.71 11.49 15.01
C TYR A 7 2.85 10.40 15.65
N LEU A 8 3.32 9.81 16.77
CA LEU A 8 2.57 8.76 17.47
C LEU A 8 1.20 9.27 17.94
N ALA A 9 1.11 10.47 18.46
CA ALA A 9 -0.16 11.07 18.89
C ALA A 9 -1.18 11.21 17.74
N ALA A 10 -0.71 11.45 16.52
CA ALA A 10 -1.56 11.59 15.33
C ALA A 10 -1.88 10.23 14.67
N HIS A 11 -1.09 9.18 14.93
CA HIS A 11 -1.26 7.88 14.28
C HIS A 11 -2.45 7.10 14.85
N PRO A 12 -3.31 6.48 14.02
CA PRO A 12 -4.53 5.77 14.47
C PRO A 12 -4.30 4.75 15.58
N TYR A 13 -3.16 4.04 15.57
CA TYR A 13 -2.86 3.00 16.57
C TYR A 13 -2.67 3.56 17.98
N PHE A 14 -2.19 4.80 18.12
CA PHE A 14 -1.78 5.37 19.39
C PHE A 14 -2.67 6.52 19.87
N ARG A 15 -3.64 6.98 19.07
CA ARG A 15 -4.47 8.15 19.37
C ARG A 15 -5.32 8.03 20.64
N ALA A 16 -5.60 6.79 21.09
CA ALA A 16 -6.39 6.53 22.30
C ALA A 16 -5.53 6.58 23.59
N LEU A 17 -4.21 6.77 23.46
CA LEU A 17 -3.29 6.76 24.59
C LEU A 17 -3.18 8.15 25.23
N SER A 18 -2.97 8.17 26.55
CA SER A 18 -2.69 9.38 27.31
C SER A 18 -1.33 9.99 26.93
N PRO A 19 -1.11 11.29 27.17
CA PRO A 19 0.18 11.95 26.92
C PRO A 19 1.37 11.30 27.67
N VAL A 20 1.10 10.71 28.83
CA VAL A 20 2.12 10.02 29.66
C VAL A 20 2.51 8.68 29.00
N GLU A 21 1.54 7.90 28.55
CA GLU A 21 1.79 6.64 27.83
C GLU A 21 2.53 6.89 26.51
N LEU A 22 2.09 7.89 25.72
CA LEU A 22 2.78 8.29 24.49
C LEU A 22 4.23 8.69 24.73
N ALA A 23 4.53 9.36 25.84
CA ALA A 23 5.90 9.72 26.18
C ALA A 23 6.78 8.50 26.48
N LYS A 24 6.24 7.50 27.19
CA LYS A 24 6.93 6.24 27.47
C LYS A 24 7.14 5.41 26.18
N ILE A 25 6.13 5.31 25.35
CA ILE A 25 6.20 4.57 24.08
C ILE A 25 7.19 5.23 23.12
N ALA A 26 7.23 6.55 23.06
CA ALA A 26 8.18 7.28 22.23
C ALA A 26 9.66 7.02 22.61
N GLN A 27 9.95 6.59 23.84
CA GLN A 27 11.31 6.21 24.26
C GLN A 27 11.75 4.85 23.70
N LEU A 28 10.80 3.97 23.39
CA LEU A 28 11.07 2.65 22.79
C LEU A 28 11.27 2.76 21.26
N ALA A 29 10.88 3.87 20.67
CA ALA A 29 10.91 4.05 19.23
C ALA A 29 12.29 4.54 18.77
N SER A 30 12.76 4.00 17.66
CA SER A 30 13.90 4.49 16.90
C SER A 30 13.43 5.25 15.67
N SER A 31 14.21 6.24 15.20
CA SER A 31 13.93 6.97 13.98
C SER A 31 15.09 6.79 12.99
N ARG A 32 14.75 6.52 11.72
CA ARG A 32 15.72 6.38 10.63
C ARG A 32 15.26 7.14 9.41
N THR A 33 16.19 7.82 8.75
CA THR A 33 15.95 8.44 7.44
C THR A 33 16.71 7.64 6.39
N LEU A 34 16.00 7.29 5.31
CA LEU A 34 16.52 6.58 4.16
C LEU A 34 16.65 7.53 2.97
N ALA A 35 17.75 7.44 2.25
CA ALA A 35 17.90 8.09 0.95
C ALA A 35 17.03 7.36 -0.11
N ARG A 36 16.67 8.06 -1.20
CA ARG A 36 15.98 7.41 -2.33
C ARG A 36 16.84 6.26 -2.88
N GLY A 37 16.24 5.10 -3.06
CA GLY A 37 16.88 3.88 -3.54
C GLY A 37 17.55 3.06 -2.43
N GLU A 38 17.62 3.55 -1.19
CA GLU A 38 18.21 2.81 -0.07
C GLU A 38 17.31 1.62 0.32
N MET A 39 17.94 0.43 0.43
CA MET A 39 17.27 -0.79 0.88
C MET A 39 17.08 -0.76 2.38
N LEU A 40 15.90 -1.14 2.85
CA LEU A 40 15.61 -1.25 4.27
C LEU A 40 15.76 -2.69 4.77
N ALA A 41 15.20 -3.65 4.05
CA ALA A 41 15.23 -5.07 4.38
C ALA A 41 14.91 -5.94 3.15
N LEU A 42 15.34 -7.19 3.15
CA LEU A 42 15.17 -8.14 2.07
C LEU A 42 14.09 -9.19 2.39
N GLU A 43 13.41 -9.67 1.36
CA GLU A 43 12.51 -10.81 1.47
C GLU A 43 13.23 -12.02 2.07
N GLY A 44 12.58 -12.74 2.97
CA GLY A 44 13.13 -13.93 3.63
C GLY A 44 13.94 -13.64 4.90
N GLU A 45 14.36 -12.40 5.14
CA GLU A 45 15.04 -12.06 6.40
C GLU A 45 14.11 -12.20 7.62
N ALA A 46 14.70 -12.40 8.80
CA ALA A 46 13.95 -12.43 10.05
C ALA A 46 13.35 -11.06 10.37
N CYS A 47 12.10 -11.02 10.81
CA CYS A 47 11.45 -9.79 11.21
C CYS A 47 11.98 -9.31 12.57
N THR A 48 12.79 -8.28 12.57
CA THR A 48 13.35 -7.67 13.79
C THR A 48 12.59 -6.45 14.26
N SER A 49 11.81 -5.79 13.37
CA SER A 49 11.16 -4.51 13.68
C SER A 49 9.88 -4.32 12.89
N VAL A 50 8.96 -3.54 13.48
CA VAL A 50 7.79 -2.95 12.80
C VAL A 50 8.10 -1.50 12.48
N TYR A 51 7.74 -1.05 11.29
CA TYR A 51 8.03 0.29 10.80
C TYR A 51 6.76 1.09 10.54
N PHE A 52 6.86 2.40 10.73
CA PHE A 52 5.83 3.39 10.47
C PHE A 52 6.42 4.47 9.58
N VAL A 53 5.78 4.77 8.46
CA VAL A 53 6.21 5.82 7.54
C VAL A 53 5.76 7.17 8.08
N VAL A 54 6.72 8.03 8.45
CA VAL A 54 6.45 9.41 8.88
C VAL A 54 6.33 10.34 7.69
N GLN A 55 7.24 10.18 6.73
CA GLN A 55 7.32 10.99 5.51
C GLN A 55 7.97 10.19 4.39
N GLY A 56 7.63 10.51 3.15
CA GLY A 56 8.16 9.83 1.98
C GLY A 56 7.36 8.58 1.62
N ARG A 57 7.95 7.72 0.78
CA ARG A 57 7.33 6.49 0.27
C ARG A 57 8.32 5.34 0.29
N ILE A 58 7.83 4.17 0.68
CA ILE A 58 8.55 2.89 0.68
C ILE A 58 7.87 1.98 -0.34
N ARG A 59 8.60 1.46 -1.30
CA ARG A 59 8.11 0.40 -2.19
C ARG A 59 8.40 -0.97 -1.59
N ALA A 60 7.42 -1.84 -1.60
CA ALA A 60 7.51 -3.24 -1.22
C ALA A 60 7.39 -4.08 -2.51
N PHE A 61 8.35 -4.97 -2.77
CA PHE A 61 8.42 -5.72 -4.01
C PHE A 61 9.02 -7.11 -3.81
N LYS A 62 8.72 -7.99 -4.76
CA LYS A 62 9.34 -9.31 -4.89
C LYS A 62 10.22 -9.35 -6.13
N ILE A 63 11.23 -10.21 -6.09
CA ILE A 63 12.13 -10.46 -7.22
C ILE A 63 11.93 -11.92 -7.66
N SER A 64 11.58 -12.13 -8.92
CA SER A 64 11.48 -13.47 -9.48
C SER A 64 12.88 -14.10 -9.67
N MET A 65 12.95 -15.42 -9.85
CA MET A 65 14.21 -16.12 -10.15
C MET A 65 14.91 -15.59 -11.42
N GLN A 66 14.16 -14.96 -12.35
CA GLN A 66 14.70 -14.32 -13.55
C GLN A 66 15.09 -12.85 -13.32
N GLY A 67 15.12 -12.37 -12.07
CA GLY A 67 15.50 -10.99 -11.73
C GLY A 67 14.41 -9.94 -12.03
N ARG A 68 13.18 -10.33 -12.37
CA ARG A 68 12.08 -9.38 -12.59
C ARG A 68 11.51 -8.91 -11.25
N GLU A 69 11.45 -7.60 -11.07
CA GLU A 69 10.81 -6.99 -9.90
C GLU A 69 9.29 -6.88 -10.11
N GLN A 70 8.53 -7.34 -9.13
CA GLN A 70 7.08 -7.12 -9.02
C GLN A 70 6.79 -6.27 -7.78
N VAL A 71 6.38 -5.02 -7.99
CA VAL A 71 5.93 -4.16 -6.88
C VAL A 71 4.60 -4.71 -6.36
N VAL A 72 4.60 -5.04 -5.07
CA VAL A 72 3.42 -5.58 -4.35
C VAL A 72 2.60 -4.43 -3.76
N SER A 73 3.29 -3.43 -3.18
CA SER A 73 2.62 -2.24 -2.63
C SER A 73 3.59 -1.06 -2.53
N GLU A 74 3.02 0.14 -2.43
CA GLU A 74 3.72 1.37 -2.07
C GLU A 74 3.13 1.90 -0.76
N LEU A 75 3.99 2.18 0.21
CA LEU A 75 3.63 2.57 1.57
C LEU A 75 3.98 4.04 1.77
N GLY A 76 2.98 4.87 2.05
CA GLY A 76 3.12 6.30 2.30
C GLY A 76 3.03 6.68 3.77
N ALA A 77 3.07 7.99 4.04
CA ALA A 77 2.95 8.54 5.38
C ALA A 77 1.69 8.05 6.11
N GLY A 78 1.82 7.69 7.39
CA GLY A 78 0.74 7.15 8.22
C GLY A 78 0.50 5.64 8.04
N GLN A 79 1.26 4.94 7.20
CA GLN A 79 1.15 3.49 7.05
C GLN A 79 2.22 2.75 7.85
N ALA A 80 1.82 1.60 8.42
CA ALA A 80 2.70 0.66 9.11
C ALA A 80 2.91 -0.61 8.28
N PHE A 81 4.10 -1.23 8.41
CA PHE A 81 4.42 -2.46 7.70
C PHE A 81 5.27 -3.42 8.53
N TYR A 82 5.37 -4.66 8.05
CA TYR A 82 5.96 -5.82 8.73
C TYR A 82 5.23 -6.22 10.02
N ILE A 83 3.94 -5.86 10.14
CA ILE A 83 3.10 -6.28 11.26
C ILE A 83 2.86 -7.79 11.26
N PRO A 84 2.42 -8.44 10.15
CA PRO A 84 2.20 -9.90 10.15
C PRO A 84 3.43 -10.69 10.60
N PRO A 85 4.63 -10.52 10.00
CA PRO A 85 5.80 -11.29 10.44
C PRO A 85 6.27 -10.91 11.84
N ALA A 86 5.95 -9.72 12.35
CA ALA A 86 6.21 -9.39 13.76
C ALA A 86 5.30 -10.16 14.70
N LEU A 87 4.06 -10.45 14.31
CA LEU A 87 3.08 -11.20 15.12
C LEU A 87 3.37 -12.70 15.12
N ASP A 88 3.52 -13.30 13.95
CA ASP A 88 3.65 -14.76 13.79
C ASP A 88 5.09 -15.28 13.86
N GLY A 89 6.09 -14.38 13.79
CA GLY A 89 7.51 -14.73 13.78
C GLY A 89 8.01 -15.26 12.43
N GLY A 90 7.20 -15.16 11.39
CA GLY A 90 7.59 -15.54 10.04
C GLY A 90 8.65 -14.62 9.42
N PRO A 91 9.24 -15.02 8.29
CA PRO A 91 10.20 -14.19 7.56
C PRO A 91 9.50 -12.99 6.90
N LEU A 92 10.29 -11.98 6.51
CA LEU A 92 9.78 -10.83 5.77
C LEU A 92 9.20 -11.28 4.41
N PRO A 93 7.95 -10.93 4.10
CA PRO A 93 7.27 -11.45 2.91
C PRO A 93 7.68 -10.73 1.62
N VAL A 94 8.37 -9.59 1.72
CA VAL A 94 8.74 -8.72 0.60
C VAL A 94 10.03 -7.97 0.92
N THR A 95 10.77 -7.62 -0.12
CA THR A 95 11.87 -6.66 -0.06
C THR A 95 11.31 -5.23 0.01
N THR A 96 11.92 -4.36 0.83
CA THR A 96 11.51 -2.95 0.94
C THR A 96 12.64 -1.99 0.65
N GLN A 97 12.32 -0.92 -0.08
CA GLN A 97 13.24 0.12 -0.53
C GLN A 97 12.57 1.49 -0.50
N ALA A 98 13.32 2.52 -0.17
CA ALA A 98 12.84 3.90 -0.22
C ALA A 98 12.63 4.36 -1.68
N ALA A 99 11.37 4.56 -2.08
CA ALA A 99 11.01 5.09 -3.40
C ALA A 99 11.31 6.59 -3.52
N THR A 100 11.23 7.31 -2.39
CA THR A 100 11.69 8.70 -2.22
C THR A 100 12.56 8.78 -0.98
N LYS A 101 13.17 9.93 -0.67
CA LYS A 101 13.72 10.16 0.68
C LYS A 101 12.59 9.93 1.69
N ALA A 102 12.80 9.05 2.66
CA ALA A 102 11.77 8.63 3.61
C ALA A 102 12.27 8.68 5.05
N THR A 103 11.41 9.11 5.96
CA THR A 103 11.65 9.05 7.41
C THR A 103 10.73 8.03 8.02
N LEU A 104 11.30 7.09 8.77
CA LEU A 104 10.61 6.00 9.43
C LEU A 104 10.76 6.11 10.94
N ILE A 105 9.74 5.67 11.67
CA ILE A 105 9.80 5.29 13.07
C ILE A 105 9.71 3.78 13.14
N SER A 106 10.48 3.15 14.01
CA SER A 106 10.44 1.69 14.22
C SER A 106 10.38 1.35 15.69
N PHE A 107 9.74 0.22 15.98
CA PHE A 107 9.81 -0.50 17.25
C PHE A 107 10.46 -1.84 17.01
N SER A 108 11.27 -2.33 17.94
CA SER A 108 11.72 -3.71 17.90
C SER A 108 10.50 -4.64 17.91
N ARG A 109 10.64 -5.84 17.31
CA ARG A 109 9.58 -6.85 17.35
C ARG A 109 9.11 -7.12 18.77
N GLN A 110 10.07 -7.26 19.70
CA GLN A 110 9.79 -7.54 21.10
C GLN A 110 9.01 -6.41 21.77
N ASP A 111 9.45 -5.14 21.62
CA ASP A 111 8.76 -3.98 22.19
C ASP A 111 7.36 -3.84 21.59
N PHE A 112 7.20 -4.07 20.28
CA PHE A 112 5.89 -4.00 19.63
C PHE A 112 4.93 -5.04 20.21
N LEU A 113 5.36 -6.28 20.40
CA LEU A 113 4.53 -7.33 21.04
C LEU A 113 4.15 -6.97 22.47
N VAL A 114 5.07 -6.43 23.26
CA VAL A 114 4.79 -5.95 24.61
C VAL A 114 3.78 -4.79 24.60
N LEU A 115 3.89 -3.87 23.61
CA LEU A 115 2.93 -2.78 23.45
C LEU A 115 1.51 -3.32 23.18
N LEU A 116 1.37 -4.31 22.32
CA LEU A 116 0.06 -4.92 22.02
C LEU A 116 -0.56 -5.59 23.26
N GLN A 117 0.26 -6.26 24.07
CA GLN A 117 -0.18 -6.91 25.31
C GLN A 117 -0.62 -5.91 26.38
N ARG A 118 0.13 -4.81 26.53
CA ARG A 118 -0.11 -3.79 27.57
C ARG A 118 -1.21 -2.77 27.19
N HIS A 119 -1.45 -2.59 25.89
CA HIS A 119 -2.41 -1.61 25.38
C HIS A 119 -3.39 -2.27 24.40
N PRO A 120 -4.49 -2.88 24.91
CA PRO A 120 -5.50 -3.54 24.06
C PRO A 120 -6.09 -2.63 22.98
N SER A 121 -6.11 -1.32 23.20
CA SER A 121 -6.54 -0.33 22.21
C SER A 121 -5.65 -0.33 20.97
N ILE A 122 -4.32 -0.49 21.14
CA ILE A 122 -3.38 -0.61 20.01
C ILE A 122 -3.64 -1.94 19.28
N ALA A 123 -3.76 -3.04 20.01
CA ALA A 123 -4.02 -4.36 19.43
C ALA A 123 -5.30 -4.35 18.59
N MET A 124 -6.38 -3.73 19.10
CA MET A 124 -7.64 -3.59 18.38
C MET A 124 -7.47 -2.80 17.07
N GLN A 125 -6.71 -1.69 17.07
CA GLN A 125 -6.45 -0.93 15.86
C GLN A 125 -5.61 -1.70 14.84
N VAL A 126 -4.65 -2.51 15.29
CA VAL A 126 -3.89 -3.43 14.44
C VAL A 126 -4.81 -4.46 13.80
N LEU A 127 -5.71 -5.08 14.59
CA LEU A 127 -6.70 -6.04 14.07
C LEU A 127 -7.64 -5.41 13.04
N VAL A 128 -8.11 -4.18 13.28
CA VAL A 128 -8.95 -3.44 12.32
C VAL A 128 -8.20 -3.18 11.01
N ASP A 129 -6.91 -2.81 11.09
CA ASP A 129 -6.08 -2.59 9.90
C ASP A 129 -5.86 -3.91 9.13
N LEU A 130 -5.52 -4.99 9.82
CA LEU A 130 -5.36 -6.32 9.21
C LEU A 130 -6.67 -6.82 8.57
N ALA A 131 -7.82 -6.63 9.23
CA ALA A 131 -9.13 -6.98 8.68
C ALA A 131 -9.46 -6.17 7.41
N ARG A 132 -9.08 -4.89 7.37
CA ARG A 132 -9.23 -4.06 6.17
C ARG A 132 -8.35 -4.57 5.03
N ARG A 133 -7.09 -4.89 5.31
CA ARG A 133 -6.15 -5.45 4.31
C ARG A 133 -6.64 -6.81 3.80
N LEU A 134 -7.16 -7.66 4.67
CA LEU A 134 -7.72 -8.94 4.26
C LEU A 134 -8.90 -8.76 3.30
N ARG A 135 -9.83 -7.83 3.58
CA ARG A 135 -10.92 -7.54 2.65
C ARG A 135 -10.42 -7.03 1.30
N GLN A 136 -9.41 -6.16 1.29
CA GLN A 136 -8.80 -5.68 0.04
C GLN A 136 -8.17 -6.82 -0.77
N LEU A 137 -7.48 -7.76 -0.09
CA LEU A 137 -6.92 -8.95 -0.75
C LEU A 137 -8.03 -9.88 -1.28
N SER A 138 -9.11 -10.08 -0.52
CA SER A 138 -10.26 -10.88 -0.97
C SER A 138 -10.89 -10.28 -2.23
N SER A 139 -11.14 -8.97 -2.24
CA SER A 139 -11.65 -8.27 -3.43
C SER A 139 -10.68 -8.37 -4.61
N LEU A 140 -9.37 -8.28 -4.37
CA LEU A 140 -8.39 -8.44 -5.44
C LEU A 140 -8.40 -9.86 -6.02
N VAL A 141 -8.50 -10.89 -5.17
CA VAL A 141 -8.61 -12.29 -5.63
C VAL A 141 -9.88 -12.48 -6.45
N GLU A 142 -11.01 -11.95 -6.00
CA GLU A 142 -12.29 -11.96 -6.73
C GLU A 142 -12.13 -11.27 -8.09
N ASP A 143 -11.60 -10.05 -8.12
CA ASP A 143 -11.36 -9.30 -9.35
C ASP A 143 -10.44 -10.06 -10.33
N LEU A 144 -9.38 -10.71 -9.83
CA LEU A 144 -8.46 -11.49 -10.67
C LEU A 144 -9.06 -12.79 -11.19
N SER A 145 -9.97 -13.39 -10.44
CA SER A 145 -10.59 -14.70 -10.76
C SER A 145 -11.82 -14.55 -11.64
N LEU A 146 -12.62 -13.50 -11.45
CA LEU A 146 -13.94 -13.36 -12.06
C LEU A 146 -14.03 -12.23 -13.10
N ARG A 147 -13.04 -11.32 -13.16
CA ARG A 147 -13.14 -10.14 -14.03
C ARG A 147 -12.03 -10.09 -15.07
N SER A 148 -12.38 -9.67 -16.27
CA SER A 148 -11.41 -9.37 -17.34
C SER A 148 -10.52 -8.17 -16.98
N VAL A 149 -9.37 -8.03 -17.65
CA VAL A 149 -8.50 -6.86 -17.47
C VAL A 149 -9.23 -5.56 -17.85
N GLN A 150 -10.15 -5.62 -18.79
CA GLN A 150 -10.94 -4.47 -19.24
C GLN A 150 -11.91 -4.01 -18.16
N GLU A 151 -12.63 -4.89 -17.51
CA GLU A 151 -13.55 -4.58 -16.40
C GLU A 151 -12.78 -3.99 -15.21
N ARG A 152 -11.66 -4.60 -14.83
CA ARG A 152 -10.80 -4.06 -13.76
C ARG A 152 -10.26 -2.67 -14.11
N LEU A 153 -9.87 -2.43 -15.35
CA LEU A 153 -9.42 -1.12 -15.83
C LEU A 153 -10.55 -0.09 -15.78
N ALA A 154 -11.74 -0.44 -16.28
CA ALA A 154 -12.91 0.45 -16.26
C ALA A 154 -13.26 0.87 -14.82
N ARG A 155 -13.27 -0.07 -13.87
CA ARG A 155 -13.52 0.19 -12.44
C ARG A 155 -12.49 1.15 -11.84
N VAL A 156 -11.20 0.88 -12.02
CA VAL A 156 -10.12 1.76 -11.50
C VAL A 156 -10.21 3.17 -12.08
N LEU A 157 -10.57 3.31 -13.35
CA LEU A 157 -10.75 4.62 -13.98
C LEU A 157 -11.94 5.37 -13.38
N LEU A 158 -13.08 4.71 -13.17
CA LEU A 158 -14.28 5.30 -12.57
C LEU A 158 -14.07 5.70 -11.11
N GLU A 159 -13.41 4.88 -10.30
CA GLU A 159 -13.09 5.20 -8.90
C GLU A 159 -12.21 6.44 -8.79
N ARG A 160 -11.28 6.62 -9.72
CA ARG A 160 -10.38 7.78 -9.77
C ARG A 160 -11.04 9.06 -10.26
N ALA A 161 -12.01 8.97 -11.13
CA ALA A 161 -12.76 10.14 -11.60
C ALA A 161 -13.47 10.88 -10.44
N GLY A 162 -13.74 10.19 -9.32
CA GLY A 162 -14.32 10.76 -8.11
C GLY A 162 -13.33 11.36 -7.10
N THR A 163 -12.01 11.20 -7.31
CA THR A 163 -10.99 11.70 -6.38
C THR A 163 -10.20 12.84 -7.01
N SER A 164 -10.10 13.98 -6.29
CA SER A 164 -9.35 15.18 -6.73
C SER A 164 -7.82 15.00 -6.67
N GLU A 165 -7.32 13.83 -6.32
CA GLU A 165 -5.90 13.53 -6.23
C GLU A 165 -5.37 13.07 -7.59
N GLY A 166 -4.88 14.01 -8.39
CA GLY A 166 -4.17 13.77 -9.65
C GLY A 166 -2.82 13.06 -9.46
N HIS A 167 -2.81 11.87 -8.87
CA HIS A 167 -1.60 11.04 -8.83
C HIS A 167 -1.39 10.40 -10.20
N HIS A 168 -0.37 10.88 -10.91
CA HIS A 168 0.12 10.28 -12.14
C HIS A 168 0.69 8.89 -11.84
N LEU A 169 -0.12 7.83 -12.02
CA LEU A 169 0.43 6.49 -12.06
C LEU A 169 1.08 6.27 -13.44
N THR A 170 2.28 5.73 -13.42
CA THR A 170 2.87 5.17 -14.64
C THR A 170 2.05 3.96 -15.10
N GLN A 171 2.10 3.62 -16.39
CA GLN A 171 1.48 2.39 -16.89
C GLN A 171 1.96 1.13 -16.15
N ARG A 172 3.19 1.14 -15.63
CA ARG A 172 3.75 0.03 -14.85
C ARG A 172 3.05 -0.10 -13.49
N GLU A 173 2.82 1.00 -12.80
CA GLU A 173 2.11 1.03 -11.51
C GLU A 173 0.64 0.64 -11.68
N MET A 174 0.00 1.12 -12.75
CA MET A 174 -1.39 0.76 -13.07
C MET A 174 -1.51 -0.73 -13.43
N ALA A 175 -0.59 -1.28 -14.22
CA ALA A 175 -0.57 -2.70 -14.54
C ALA A 175 -0.40 -3.57 -13.28
N ALA A 176 0.49 -3.16 -12.36
CA ALA A 176 0.68 -3.83 -11.09
C ALA A 176 -0.58 -3.77 -10.21
N GLN A 177 -1.28 -2.64 -10.18
CA GLN A 177 -2.54 -2.48 -9.44
C GLN A 177 -3.65 -3.36 -10.00
N LEU A 178 -3.69 -3.53 -11.33
CA LEU A 178 -4.68 -4.37 -12.02
C LEU A 178 -4.28 -5.86 -12.02
N GLY A 179 -3.13 -6.24 -11.44
CA GLY A 179 -2.65 -7.62 -11.45
C GLY A 179 -2.37 -8.15 -12.87
N THR A 180 -1.85 -7.28 -13.75
CA THR A 180 -1.54 -7.64 -15.15
C THR A 180 -0.16 -7.11 -15.57
N VAL A 181 0.26 -7.45 -16.79
CA VAL A 181 1.51 -6.95 -17.37
C VAL A 181 1.24 -5.69 -18.21
N ARG A 182 2.28 -4.85 -18.36
CA ARG A 182 2.20 -3.56 -19.06
C ARG A 182 1.63 -3.69 -20.48
N GLU A 183 1.99 -4.74 -21.19
CA GLU A 183 1.57 -4.99 -22.58
C GLU A 183 0.07 -5.26 -22.70
N VAL A 184 -0.51 -5.98 -21.73
CA VAL A 184 -1.94 -6.26 -21.66
C VAL A 184 -2.71 -5.00 -21.28
N LEU A 185 -2.21 -4.22 -20.31
CA LEU A 185 -2.79 -2.92 -19.97
C LEU A 185 -2.76 -1.96 -21.17
N ALA A 186 -1.62 -1.87 -21.88
CA ALA A 186 -1.49 -0.99 -23.05
C ALA A 186 -2.52 -1.34 -24.13
N ARG A 187 -2.77 -2.62 -24.38
CA ARG A 187 -3.82 -3.08 -25.31
C ARG A 187 -5.22 -2.67 -24.85
N ALA A 188 -5.53 -2.84 -23.56
CA ALA A 188 -6.82 -2.46 -23.01
C ALA A 188 -7.06 -0.94 -23.09
N LEU A 189 -6.04 -0.12 -22.76
CA LEU A 189 -6.09 1.34 -22.90
C LEU A 189 -6.30 1.76 -24.36
N SER A 190 -5.54 1.17 -25.31
CA SER A 190 -5.68 1.46 -26.75
C SER A 190 -7.08 1.10 -27.26
N GLN A 191 -7.66 0.01 -26.78
CA GLN A 191 -9.02 -0.39 -27.14
C GLN A 191 -10.05 0.62 -26.61
N PHE A 192 -9.95 1.04 -25.35
CA PHE A 192 -10.85 2.06 -24.78
C PHE A 192 -10.72 3.42 -25.48
N GLU A 193 -9.50 3.79 -25.87
CA GLU A 193 -9.25 5.03 -26.64
C GLU A 193 -9.83 4.94 -28.05
N HIS A 194 -9.68 3.80 -28.73
CA HIS A 194 -10.26 3.57 -30.06
C HIS A 194 -11.79 3.61 -30.03
N GLN A 195 -12.40 3.15 -28.95
CA GLN A 195 -13.85 3.20 -28.73
C GLN A 195 -14.34 4.60 -28.29
N GLY A 196 -13.42 5.55 -28.07
CA GLY A 196 -13.73 6.90 -27.63
C GLY A 196 -14.16 7.04 -26.17
N TRP A 197 -13.96 6.00 -25.35
CA TRP A 197 -14.35 6.02 -23.93
C TRP A 197 -13.37 6.78 -23.05
N ILE A 198 -12.10 6.78 -23.45
CA ILE A 198 -11.03 7.53 -22.79
C ILE A 198 -10.15 8.25 -23.82
N ARG A 199 -9.32 9.15 -23.34
CA ARG A 199 -8.26 9.79 -24.10
C ARG A 199 -6.96 9.76 -23.30
N VAL A 200 -5.87 9.30 -23.91
CA VAL A 200 -4.55 9.24 -23.27
C VAL A 200 -3.68 10.39 -23.79
N ARG A 201 -3.32 11.34 -22.92
CA ARG A 201 -2.43 12.46 -23.27
C ARG A 201 -1.28 12.56 -22.27
N ARG A 202 -0.02 12.45 -22.74
CA ARG A 202 1.19 12.60 -21.93
C ARG A 202 1.18 11.81 -20.62
N GLY A 203 0.60 10.59 -20.63
CA GLY A 203 0.47 9.74 -19.45
C GLY A 203 -0.74 10.04 -18.55
N LEU A 204 -1.56 11.04 -18.90
CA LEU A 204 -2.86 11.31 -18.30
C LEU A 204 -3.94 10.56 -19.04
N ILE A 205 -4.87 9.96 -18.30
CA ILE A 205 -6.06 9.30 -18.85
C ILE A 205 -7.26 10.16 -18.48
N GLU A 206 -7.91 10.69 -19.51
CA GLU A 206 -9.15 11.46 -19.43
C GLU A 206 -10.32 10.55 -19.78
N ILE A 207 -11.34 10.48 -18.94
CA ILE A 207 -12.56 9.73 -19.21
C ILE A 207 -13.47 10.60 -20.08
N ILE A 208 -13.84 10.10 -21.25
CA ILE A 208 -14.73 10.77 -22.21
C ILE A 208 -16.16 10.27 -22.04
N ASP A 209 -16.37 8.96 -21.93
CA ASP A 209 -17.68 8.34 -21.72
C ASP A 209 -17.70 7.47 -20.43
N PRO A 210 -18.08 8.07 -19.28
CA PRO A 210 -18.22 7.32 -18.04
C PRO A 210 -19.33 6.26 -18.08
N GLN A 211 -20.35 6.44 -18.92
CA GLN A 211 -21.47 5.49 -19.00
C GLN A 211 -21.05 4.22 -19.73
N ALA A 212 -20.23 4.33 -20.77
CA ALA A 212 -19.65 3.17 -21.44
C ALA A 212 -18.79 2.33 -20.48
N LEU A 213 -17.95 2.98 -19.66
CA LEU A 213 -17.15 2.28 -18.65
C LEU A 213 -18.02 1.61 -17.57
N ARG A 214 -19.12 2.25 -17.14
CA ARG A 214 -20.06 1.65 -16.18
C ARG A 214 -20.75 0.43 -16.75
N ARG A 215 -21.14 0.42 -18.04
CA ARG A 215 -21.75 -0.75 -18.69
C ARG A 215 -20.84 -1.98 -18.63
N ILE A 216 -19.54 -1.80 -18.92
CA ILE A 216 -18.58 -2.92 -18.82
C ILE A 216 -18.52 -3.51 -17.40
N VAL A 217 -18.61 -2.66 -16.38
CA VAL A 217 -18.57 -3.09 -14.96
C VAL A 217 -19.88 -3.75 -14.54
N SER A 218 -21.02 -3.44 -15.19
CA SER A 218 -22.37 -3.87 -14.79
C SER A 218 -22.92 -5.07 -15.61
N GLU A 219 -22.27 -5.50 -16.69
CA GLU A 219 -22.79 -6.57 -17.57
C GLU A 219 -22.74 -7.98 -17.00
N GLU A 220 -22.19 -8.20 -15.77
CA GLU A 220 -22.14 -9.49 -15.11
C GLU A 220 -23.09 -9.66 -13.89
N ASP A 221 -23.96 -8.70 -13.60
CA ASP A 221 -24.99 -8.84 -12.54
C ASP A 221 -26.33 -9.40 -13.08
N VAL A 222 -26.31 -10.18 -14.18
CA VAL A 222 -27.50 -10.88 -14.74
C VAL A 222 -27.26 -12.37 -14.84
#